data_d82694a4c20af15385cd8719337f4388
#
_entry.id   d82694a4c20af15385cd8719337f4388
#
_cell.length_a   1.000
_cell.length_b   1.000
_cell.length_c   1.000
_cell.angle_alpha   90.00
_cell.angle_beta   90.00
_cell.angle_gamma   90.00
#
_symmetry.space_group_name_H-M   'P 1'
#
loop_
_entity.id
_entity.type
_entity.pdbx_description
1 polymer ?
#
loop_
_entity_poly.entity_id
_entity_poly.type
_entity_poly.pdbx_seq_one_letter_code
_entity_poly.pdbx_strand_id
1 'polypeptide(L)'
;MNKIKLTGILLCAGICTLGAQDTVRASAFGFNPEDATAALQKAIDSGAQKVIVDNTGKDWITRPLFLRSNQEIIFEGGVTLRAKKGEFKGVNDSLINLNNISNVIIRGEGAVTLVMNKKDYDNPALYNFSEWRHAISIRGATNIKISDLTLKSSGGDGIYVARGSHLPYSRNITVDNVISEDHYRQGISLISVEDMLIRNSKFIKTGGTAPQCGIDFEPNRPEERFVNVVIDNCEFSKNASAGIMFHIPGLKENSTPVSVTIRNSKINSNQCGVIVTAKEVTGEIRFENCLIENNSSIPFLIKGQNDKGLKIILQDVIFKNMNYSDSASIVLAGETADIGNLILDHVKVIAPYPAPIEFNGVTGYGIASLSGTLLYGRNQAQLKQFDLIKFTEANRPVPSARPVGNRIRKTKPAKLSPSTGKTVVAGEKNKIRKSFRFLQCFSAPGNHPIRFTGYRLGKGKYRMQGTVRDRNGALYDRFSTDKTDFTYHLNVKGDGGMFLIEINPGGHCVSLHPAGSGQAILTEENVNLFGGRGYRYYFTVPADAKYAAVEVTATTAEPVDVQILNAEGKIVKEIGKVKSAQYFKIPRGKSAKDEIWSIRFPWAREDYAFRICYPSLPLAAAAPENLLVEK
;
A
#
# COMPACT_ATOMS: atom_id res chain seq x y z
N MET A 1 66.18 34.66 62.72
CA MET A 1 65.46 33.70 61.81
C MET A 1 64.11 34.31 61.54
N ASN A 2 63.98 34.94 60.37
CA ASN A 2 62.78 35.72 59.94
C ASN A 2 61.73 34.83 59.35
N LYS A 3 60.50 34.87 59.85
CA LYS A 3 59.34 34.27 59.29
C LYS A 3 58.69 35.27 58.30
N ILE A 4 58.73 34.96 57.03
CA ILE A 4 58.01 35.68 55.98
C ILE A 4 56.54 35.17 55.97
N LYS A 5 55.58 36.06 56.23
CA LYS A 5 54.16 35.81 56.05
C LYS A 5 53.77 36.10 54.58
N LEU A 6 53.39 35.08 53.89
CA LEU A 6 52.83 35.20 52.53
C LEU A 6 51.31 35.41 52.65
N THR A 7 50.81 36.60 52.30
CA THR A 7 49.38 36.95 52.24
C THR A 7 48.87 36.61 50.85
N GLY A 8 48.11 35.50 50.73
CA GLY A 8 47.45 35.13 49.47
C GLY A 8 46.25 36.00 49.28
N ILE A 9 46.20 36.73 48.17
CA ILE A 9 45.01 37.43 47.67
C ILE A 9 44.16 36.41 46.87
N LEU A 10 42.99 36.03 47.43
CA LEU A 10 42.01 35.22 46.77
C LEU A 10 41.23 36.11 45.80
N LEU A 11 41.49 35.99 44.48
CA LEU A 11 40.69 36.64 43.44
C LEU A 11 39.47 35.75 43.24
N CYS A 12 38.33 36.10 43.83
CA CYS A 12 37.02 35.53 43.47
C CYS A 12 36.61 36.06 42.10
N ALA A 13 36.88 35.28 41.02
CA ALA A 13 36.23 35.49 39.75
C ALA A 13 34.78 35.04 39.89
N GLY A 14 33.89 36.03 40.06
CA GLY A 14 32.47 35.81 40.00
C GLY A 14 32.09 35.34 38.57
N ILE A 15 31.83 34.05 38.41
CA ILE A 15 31.18 33.54 37.22
C ILE A 15 29.73 34.08 37.28
N CYS A 16 29.46 35.19 36.61
CA CYS A 16 28.10 35.58 36.28
C CYS A 16 27.53 34.48 35.35
N THR A 17 26.84 33.52 35.92
CA THR A 17 25.89 32.70 35.16
C THR A 17 24.81 33.69 34.70
N LEU A 18 24.92 34.17 33.46
CA LEU A 18 23.77 34.74 32.75
C LEU A 18 22.71 33.67 32.78
N GLY A 19 21.74 33.82 33.70
CA GLY A 19 20.55 32.97 33.71
C GLY A 19 19.92 33.04 32.32
N ALA A 20 19.68 31.89 31.71
CA ALA A 20 18.97 31.85 30.41
C ALA A 20 17.68 32.62 30.60
N GLN A 21 17.42 33.60 29.73
CA GLN A 21 16.21 34.39 29.77
C GLN A 21 15.04 33.44 29.46
N ASP A 22 14.05 33.33 30.36
CA ASP A 22 12.95 32.36 30.20
C ASP A 22 12.18 32.55 28.90
N THR A 23 12.13 33.76 28.35
CA THR A 23 11.43 34.11 27.13
C THR A 23 12.26 35.04 26.26
N VAL A 24 12.38 34.74 24.96
CA VAL A 24 13.06 35.59 23.97
C VAL A 24 12.17 35.85 22.77
N ARG A 25 12.34 37.04 22.17
CA ARG A 25 11.74 37.36 20.86
C ARG A 25 12.74 37.08 19.75
N ALA A 26 12.35 36.32 18.75
CA ALA A 26 13.25 35.87 17.70
C ALA A 26 13.81 37.03 16.85
N SER A 27 13.05 38.11 16.67
CA SER A 27 13.52 39.31 15.92
C SER A 27 14.73 39.98 16.57
N ALA A 28 14.89 39.87 17.89
CA ALA A 28 16.05 40.44 18.63
C ALA A 28 17.38 39.78 18.26
N PHE A 29 17.35 38.63 17.59
CA PHE A 29 18.59 37.90 17.17
C PHE A 29 19.04 38.28 15.75
N GLY A 30 18.61 39.42 15.23
CA GLY A 30 19.03 39.96 13.93
C GLY A 30 18.13 39.50 12.78
N PHE A 31 16.82 39.76 12.91
CA PHE A 31 15.84 39.46 11.88
C PHE A 31 16.25 40.08 10.53
N ASN A 32 16.25 39.24 9.49
CA ASN A 32 16.44 39.64 8.10
C ASN A 32 15.29 39.07 7.27
N PRO A 33 14.47 39.88 6.60
CA PRO A 33 13.32 39.42 5.82
C PRO A 33 13.69 38.57 4.61
N GLU A 34 14.93 38.68 4.08
CA GLU A 34 15.39 37.89 2.94
C GLU A 34 15.90 36.49 3.36
N ASP A 35 16.36 36.37 4.61
CA ASP A 35 16.81 35.11 5.21
C ASP A 35 16.87 35.25 6.74
N ALA A 36 15.82 34.86 7.39
CA ALA A 36 15.71 34.90 8.85
C ALA A 36 16.24 33.63 9.54
N THR A 37 16.84 32.69 8.80
CA THR A 37 17.31 31.39 9.34
C THR A 37 18.20 31.57 10.55
N ALA A 38 19.23 32.41 10.40
CA ALA A 38 20.23 32.59 11.46
C ALA A 38 19.62 33.22 12.73
N ALA A 39 18.71 34.18 12.56
CA ALA A 39 18.02 34.83 13.69
C ALA A 39 17.16 33.83 14.44
N LEU A 40 16.30 33.11 13.73
CA LEU A 40 15.38 32.16 14.36
C LEU A 40 16.12 30.96 14.96
N GLN A 41 17.14 30.43 14.27
CA GLN A 41 17.94 29.33 14.83
C GLN A 41 18.73 29.77 16.06
N LYS A 42 19.30 30.98 16.09
CA LYS A 42 19.96 31.53 17.29
C LYS A 42 18.99 31.71 18.44
N ALA A 43 17.77 32.17 18.19
CA ALA A 43 16.75 32.26 19.22
C ALA A 43 16.38 30.87 19.78
N ILE A 44 16.23 29.85 18.92
CA ILE A 44 16.04 28.44 19.31
C ILE A 44 17.24 27.94 20.12
N ASP A 45 18.45 28.29 19.71
CA ASP A 45 19.68 27.84 20.32
C ASP A 45 20.07 28.61 21.60
N SER A 46 19.36 29.67 21.94
CA SER A 46 19.66 30.54 23.10
C SER A 46 19.50 29.83 24.44
N GLY A 47 18.82 28.69 24.51
CA GLY A 47 18.49 28.01 25.74
C GLY A 47 17.22 28.54 26.43
N ALA A 48 16.54 29.55 25.87
CA ALA A 48 15.29 30.05 26.41
C ALA A 48 14.21 28.96 26.38
N GLN A 49 13.38 28.92 27.42
CA GLN A 49 12.26 27.99 27.47
C GLN A 49 11.15 28.39 26.49
N LYS A 50 11.00 29.69 26.20
CA LYS A 50 10.02 30.22 25.25
C LYS A 50 10.71 31.06 24.18
N VAL A 51 10.43 30.73 22.93
CA VAL A 51 10.86 31.51 21.75
C VAL A 51 9.62 32.06 21.07
N ILE A 52 9.46 33.36 21.09
CA ILE A 52 8.38 34.06 20.41
C ILE A 52 8.85 34.45 19.00
N VAL A 53 8.25 33.87 17.99
CA VAL A 53 8.40 34.28 16.60
C VAL A 53 7.41 35.42 16.36
N ASP A 54 7.91 36.63 16.59
CA ASP A 54 7.10 37.82 16.63
C ASP A 54 6.69 38.33 15.24
N ASN A 55 5.53 38.99 15.17
CA ASN A 55 5.01 39.56 13.94
C ASN A 55 5.77 40.84 13.57
N THR A 56 6.73 40.72 12.68
CA THR A 56 7.53 41.84 12.18
C THR A 56 6.87 42.58 11.00
N GLY A 57 5.65 42.20 10.58
CA GLY A 57 5.01 42.66 9.36
C GLY A 57 5.60 42.11 8.06
N LYS A 58 6.57 41.20 8.16
CA LYS A 58 7.21 40.48 7.05
C LYS A 58 7.25 38.96 7.31
N ASP A 59 7.31 38.19 6.23
CA ASP A 59 7.48 36.72 6.35
C ASP A 59 8.83 36.37 7.00
N TRP A 60 8.82 35.34 7.84
CA TRP A 60 10.01 34.69 8.32
C TRP A 60 10.49 33.67 7.27
N ILE A 61 11.39 34.10 6.39
CA ILE A 61 11.96 33.26 5.32
C ILE A 61 13.13 32.48 5.87
N THR A 62 13.05 31.13 5.88
CA THR A 62 14.06 30.29 6.52
C THR A 62 14.47 29.08 5.68
N ARG A 63 15.66 28.57 5.94
CA ARG A 63 16.12 27.20 5.64
C ARG A 63 15.61 26.24 6.70
N PRO A 64 15.95 24.92 6.65
CA PRO A 64 15.59 23.97 7.70
C PRO A 64 15.97 24.46 9.11
N LEU A 65 15.02 24.33 10.03
CA LEU A 65 15.18 24.68 11.45
C LEU A 65 15.21 23.42 12.29
N PHE A 66 16.02 23.41 13.35
CA PHE A 66 16.22 22.28 14.26
C PHE A 66 15.87 22.71 15.68
N LEU A 67 14.80 22.12 16.23
CA LEU A 67 14.34 22.46 17.58
C LEU A 67 15.14 21.74 18.66
N ARG A 68 15.01 22.22 19.89
CA ARG A 68 15.66 21.68 21.07
C ARG A 68 14.64 21.16 22.09
N SER A 69 15.06 20.28 22.97
CA SER A 69 14.21 19.79 24.07
C SER A 69 13.87 20.91 25.08
N ASN A 70 12.73 20.75 25.75
CA ASN A 70 12.24 21.62 26.81
C ASN A 70 11.97 23.07 26.35
N GLN A 71 11.30 23.20 25.21
CA GLN A 71 11.11 24.50 24.54
C GLN A 71 9.68 24.69 24.02
N GLU A 72 9.17 25.90 24.16
CA GLU A 72 7.92 26.36 23.55
C GLU A 72 8.22 27.38 22.44
N ILE A 73 7.84 27.06 21.21
CA ILE A 73 7.91 27.96 20.05
C ILE A 73 6.53 28.55 19.81
N ILE A 74 6.42 29.86 19.97
CA ILE A 74 5.15 30.60 19.87
C ILE A 74 5.21 31.50 18.64
N PHE A 75 4.31 31.31 17.70
CA PHE A 75 4.15 32.19 16.56
C PHE A 75 3.03 33.21 16.87
N GLU A 76 3.36 34.50 16.86
CA GLU A 76 2.34 35.55 17.00
C GLU A 76 1.36 35.57 15.82
N GLY A 77 0.15 36.06 16.04
CA GLY A 77 -0.87 36.17 15.02
C GLY A 77 -0.42 36.97 13.81
N GLY A 78 -0.71 36.42 12.60
CA GLY A 78 -0.29 37.00 11.33
C GLY A 78 1.10 36.55 10.84
N VAL A 79 1.86 35.78 11.63
CA VAL A 79 3.17 35.30 11.21
C VAL A 79 3.03 34.25 10.10
N THR A 80 3.83 34.43 9.05
CA THR A 80 4.11 33.41 8.04
C THR A 80 5.57 32.98 8.14
N LEU A 81 5.79 31.67 8.45
CA LEU A 81 7.09 31.04 8.32
C LEU A 81 7.17 30.40 6.92
N ARG A 82 8.07 30.92 6.08
CA ARG A 82 8.19 30.49 4.68
C ARG A 82 9.51 29.80 4.41
N ALA A 83 9.47 28.65 3.76
CA ALA A 83 10.66 28.01 3.22
C ALA A 83 11.35 28.90 2.18
N LYS A 84 12.63 29.15 2.34
CA LYS A 84 13.42 29.98 1.43
C LYS A 84 13.47 29.33 0.03
N LYS A 85 13.08 30.08 -0.98
CA LYS A 85 13.08 29.63 -2.37
C LYS A 85 14.51 29.31 -2.83
N GLY A 86 14.66 28.24 -3.60
CA GLY A 86 15.98 27.79 -4.09
C GLY A 86 16.78 26.94 -3.09
N GLU A 87 16.37 26.91 -1.82
CA GLU A 87 16.97 26.08 -0.77
C GLU A 87 16.21 24.73 -0.62
N PHE A 88 16.45 23.95 0.42
CA PHE A 88 15.86 22.60 0.60
C PHE A 88 16.28 21.63 -0.50
N LYS A 89 17.57 21.71 -0.91
CA LYS A 89 18.15 20.85 -1.95
C LYS A 89 18.32 19.41 -1.52
N GLY A 90 18.53 19.17 -0.22
CA GLY A 90 18.58 17.83 0.35
C GLY A 90 17.25 17.11 0.21
N VAL A 91 17.30 15.81 -0.02
CA VAL A 91 16.09 14.98 -0.19
C VAL A 91 15.26 14.82 1.09
N ASN A 92 15.84 15.13 2.26
CA ASN A 92 15.19 15.02 3.57
C ASN A 92 15.05 16.38 4.28
N ASP A 93 15.17 17.48 3.58
CA ASP A 93 15.13 18.81 4.16
C ASP A 93 13.71 19.19 4.57
N SER A 94 13.38 19.06 5.87
CA SER A 94 12.09 19.50 6.42
C SER A 94 12.19 20.92 6.97
N LEU A 95 11.06 21.67 6.94
CA LEU A 95 11.07 23.05 7.41
C LEU A 95 11.35 23.13 8.91
N ILE A 96 10.69 22.29 9.73
CA ILE A 96 10.93 22.15 11.16
C ILE A 96 11.28 20.70 11.50
N ASN A 97 12.38 20.50 12.23
CA ASN A 97 12.90 19.18 12.58
C ASN A 97 12.94 18.99 14.11
N LEU A 98 12.32 17.88 14.57
CA LEU A 98 12.27 17.41 15.94
C LEU A 98 12.89 16.01 16.00
N ASN A 99 14.22 15.93 16.11
CA ASN A 99 14.95 14.65 16.04
C ASN A 99 15.48 14.25 17.42
N ASN A 100 14.97 13.17 18.02
CA ASN A 100 15.37 12.62 19.32
C ASN A 100 15.33 13.67 20.45
N ILE A 101 14.31 14.51 20.46
CA ILE A 101 14.10 15.57 21.46
C ILE A 101 12.79 15.34 22.22
N SER A 102 12.64 16.05 23.33
CA SER A 102 11.46 15.91 24.18
C SER A 102 10.97 17.25 24.75
N ASN A 103 9.68 17.24 25.15
CA ASN A 103 9.05 18.37 25.83
C ASN A 103 9.05 19.64 24.95
N VAL A 104 8.48 19.54 23.73
CA VAL A 104 8.41 20.68 22.81
C VAL A 104 6.96 21.01 22.50
N ILE A 105 6.65 22.29 22.57
CA ILE A 105 5.37 22.85 22.14
C ILE A 105 5.62 23.78 20.95
N ILE A 106 4.86 23.61 19.88
CA ILE A 106 4.84 24.52 18.72
C ILE A 106 3.40 25.00 18.56
N ARG A 107 3.16 26.28 18.72
CA ARG A 107 1.79 26.81 18.63
C ARG A 107 1.70 28.18 18.00
N GLY A 108 0.53 28.43 17.41
CA GLY A 108 0.17 29.76 16.93
C GLY A 108 -0.70 30.54 17.91
N GLU A 109 -0.65 31.87 17.85
CA GLU A 109 -1.59 32.77 18.50
C GLU A 109 -2.40 33.53 17.45
N GLY A 110 -3.48 32.91 16.97
CA GLY A 110 -4.30 33.43 15.87
C GLY A 110 -3.91 32.81 14.50
N ALA A 111 -4.03 33.61 13.44
CA ALA A 111 -3.73 33.12 12.09
C ALA A 111 -2.21 32.98 11.86
N VAL A 112 -1.70 31.75 11.82
CA VAL A 112 -0.28 31.44 11.59
C VAL A 112 -0.16 30.44 10.45
N THR A 113 0.76 30.70 9.50
CA THR A 113 0.99 29.80 8.36
C THR A 113 2.46 29.39 8.25
N LEU A 114 2.70 28.10 8.15
CA LEU A 114 3.98 27.50 7.75
C LEU A 114 3.86 27.03 6.30
N VAL A 115 4.62 27.59 5.37
CA VAL A 115 4.44 27.32 3.94
C VAL A 115 5.76 26.97 3.26
N MET A 116 5.73 25.95 2.39
CA MET A 116 6.88 25.54 1.58
C MET A 116 6.62 25.75 0.08
N ASN A 117 7.54 25.31 -0.77
CA ASN A 117 7.54 25.59 -2.22
C ASN A 117 7.28 24.31 -3.03
N LYS A 118 6.18 23.60 -2.78
CA LYS A 118 5.80 22.31 -3.40
C LYS A 118 6.05 22.28 -4.92
N LYS A 119 5.57 23.31 -5.65
CA LYS A 119 5.70 23.35 -7.11
C LYS A 119 7.14 23.40 -7.59
N ASP A 120 8.02 24.06 -6.84
CA ASP A 120 9.45 24.12 -7.17
C ASP A 120 10.11 22.76 -6.94
N TYR A 121 9.75 22.05 -5.84
CA TYR A 121 10.32 20.75 -5.48
C TYR A 121 9.96 19.62 -6.46
N ASP A 122 8.85 19.75 -7.17
CA ASP A 122 8.42 18.84 -8.22
C ASP A 122 9.09 19.12 -9.58
N ASN A 123 9.89 20.17 -9.68
CA ASN A 123 10.60 20.54 -10.89
C ASN A 123 11.98 19.86 -10.95
N PRO A 124 12.20 18.86 -11.84
CA PRO A 124 13.44 18.10 -11.91
C PRO A 124 14.65 18.93 -12.40
N ALA A 125 14.42 20.12 -13.00
CA ALA A 125 15.49 21.04 -13.35
C ALA A 125 16.04 21.80 -12.14
N LEU A 126 15.26 21.90 -11.07
CA LEU A 126 15.61 22.64 -9.86
C LEU A 126 15.98 21.73 -8.70
N TYR A 127 15.34 20.56 -8.58
CA TYR A 127 15.46 19.67 -7.43
C TYR A 127 15.58 18.21 -7.84
N ASN A 128 16.34 17.44 -7.09
CA ASN A 128 16.24 15.98 -7.13
C ASN A 128 14.86 15.55 -6.62
N PHE A 129 14.28 14.52 -7.24
CA PHE A 129 13.03 13.94 -6.78
C PHE A 129 13.13 13.53 -5.31
N SER A 130 12.11 13.89 -4.54
CA SER A 130 11.98 13.46 -3.15
C SER A 130 10.53 13.65 -2.69
N GLU A 131 10.11 12.77 -1.82
CA GLU A 131 8.83 12.80 -1.11
C GLU A 131 9.02 13.05 0.41
N TRP A 132 10.21 13.47 0.83
CA TRP A 132 10.57 13.63 2.26
C TRP A 132 10.92 15.07 2.66
N ARG A 133 10.49 16.07 1.91
CA ARG A 133 10.60 17.48 2.31
C ARG A 133 9.35 17.90 3.08
N HIS A 134 9.24 17.44 4.34
CA HIS A 134 8.08 17.66 5.17
C HIS A 134 7.99 19.10 5.72
N ALA A 135 6.78 19.57 6.07
CA ALA A 135 6.67 20.83 6.79
C ALA A 135 7.15 20.66 8.26
N ILE A 136 6.74 19.58 8.93
CA ILE A 136 7.21 19.24 10.28
C ILE A 136 7.61 17.76 10.30
N SER A 137 8.86 17.49 10.70
CA SER A 137 9.39 16.12 10.85
C SER A 137 9.65 15.81 12.32
N ILE A 138 9.01 14.75 12.85
CA ILE A 138 9.10 14.28 14.22
C ILE A 138 9.69 12.87 14.20
N ARG A 139 10.90 12.70 14.72
CA ARG A 139 11.61 11.42 14.68
C ARG A 139 12.16 11.03 16.05
N GLY A 140 11.60 9.98 16.67
CA GLY A 140 12.02 9.51 17.98
C GLY A 140 11.87 10.57 19.07
N ALA A 141 10.84 11.41 18.96
CA ALA A 141 10.60 12.49 19.89
C ALA A 141 9.48 12.13 20.88
N THR A 142 9.52 12.75 22.07
CA THR A 142 8.58 12.46 23.16
C THR A 142 7.99 13.75 23.73
N ASN A 143 6.71 13.72 24.11
CA ASN A 143 5.99 14.87 24.69
C ASN A 143 6.00 16.09 23.74
N ILE A 144 5.47 15.92 22.54
CA ILE A 144 5.39 16.99 21.53
C ILE A 144 3.95 17.44 21.39
N LYS A 145 3.73 18.74 21.40
CA LYS A 145 2.43 19.35 21.09
C LYS A 145 2.56 20.33 19.93
N ILE A 146 1.71 20.18 18.92
CA ILE A 146 1.59 21.09 17.78
C ILE A 146 0.16 21.59 17.75
N SER A 147 -0.06 22.90 17.80
CA SER A 147 -1.41 23.44 17.78
C SER A 147 -1.56 24.79 17.07
N ASP A 148 -2.77 25.05 16.61
CA ASP A 148 -3.22 26.36 16.11
C ASP A 148 -2.39 26.87 14.91
N LEU A 149 -2.10 25.98 13.96
CA LEU A 149 -1.24 26.25 12.80
C LEU A 149 -1.91 25.83 11.48
N THR A 150 -1.58 26.56 10.42
CA THR A 150 -1.83 26.12 9.05
C THR A 150 -0.50 25.72 8.41
N LEU A 151 -0.39 24.47 7.95
CA LEU A 151 0.75 23.91 7.23
C LEU A 151 0.39 23.80 5.75
N LYS A 152 1.22 24.36 4.85
CA LYS A 152 0.92 24.40 3.41
C LYS A 152 2.06 23.97 2.51
N SER A 153 1.71 23.27 1.43
CA SER A 153 2.50 23.13 0.20
C SER A 153 3.92 22.60 0.45
N SER A 154 4.09 21.60 1.32
CA SER A 154 5.38 20.91 1.49
C SER A 154 5.72 20.05 0.27
N GLY A 155 7.01 19.75 0.09
CA GLY A 155 7.50 18.81 -0.92
C GLY A 155 7.50 17.34 -0.46
N GLY A 156 6.81 17.05 0.62
CA GLY A 156 6.57 15.74 1.21
C GLY A 156 5.26 15.78 1.97
N ASP A 157 5.27 15.35 3.24
CA ASP A 157 4.11 15.38 4.10
C ASP A 157 3.96 16.72 4.84
N GLY A 158 2.76 17.02 5.32
CA GLY A 158 2.55 18.13 6.24
C GLY A 158 3.23 17.86 7.58
N ILE A 159 2.91 16.71 8.19
CA ILE A 159 3.56 16.22 9.42
C ILE A 159 4.02 14.78 9.19
N TYR A 160 5.26 14.49 9.58
CA TYR A 160 5.82 13.14 9.51
C TYR A 160 6.22 12.67 10.91
N VAL A 161 5.68 11.53 11.36
CA VAL A 161 5.92 10.99 12.71
C VAL A 161 6.53 9.59 12.60
N ALA A 162 7.76 9.43 13.05
CA ALA A 162 8.52 8.19 12.87
C ALA A 162 9.43 7.87 14.06
N ARG A 163 10.08 6.72 13.94
CA ARG A 163 11.19 6.33 14.80
C ARG A 163 12.37 7.31 14.66
N GLY A 164 13.15 7.44 15.71
CA GLY A 164 14.44 8.12 15.70
C GLY A 164 15.62 7.14 15.68
N SER A 165 16.81 7.66 15.94
CA SER A 165 18.02 6.85 16.12
C SER A 165 18.08 6.15 17.47
N HIS A 166 17.45 6.73 18.51
CA HIS A 166 17.50 6.22 19.89
C HIS A 166 16.21 5.50 20.29
N LEU A 167 15.05 5.95 19.80
CA LEU A 167 13.74 5.36 20.08
C LEU A 167 13.13 4.75 18.83
N PRO A 168 12.58 3.53 18.91
CA PRO A 168 11.94 2.88 17.76
C PRO A 168 10.56 3.46 17.42
N TYR A 169 10.08 4.47 18.13
CA TYR A 169 8.82 5.19 17.91
C TYR A 169 8.89 6.59 18.51
N SER A 170 8.02 7.49 18.08
CA SER A 170 7.74 8.74 18.79
C SER A 170 6.61 8.51 19.80
N ARG A 171 6.57 9.28 20.89
CA ARG A 171 5.62 9.03 21.98
C ARG A 171 5.04 10.31 22.56
N ASN A 172 3.75 10.21 22.99
CA ASN A 172 3.00 11.32 23.58
C ASN A 172 2.99 12.55 22.68
N ILE A 173 2.37 12.40 21.50
CA ILE A 173 2.29 13.42 20.47
C ILE A 173 0.88 13.96 20.40
N THR A 174 0.70 15.27 20.45
CA THR A 174 -0.60 15.93 20.27
C THR A 174 -0.56 16.85 19.06
N VAL A 175 -1.53 16.71 18.17
CA VAL A 175 -1.83 17.64 17.07
C VAL A 175 -3.25 18.17 17.26
N ASP A 176 -3.40 19.46 17.49
CA ASP A 176 -4.67 20.07 17.88
C ASP A 176 -4.93 21.35 17.08
N ASN A 177 -6.10 21.47 16.47
CA ASN A 177 -6.50 22.63 15.68
C ASN A 177 -5.49 23.01 14.58
N VAL A 178 -5.04 21.99 13.79
CA VAL A 178 -4.09 22.15 12.69
C VAL A 178 -4.81 21.98 11.35
N ILE A 179 -4.52 22.87 10.40
CA ILE A 179 -4.91 22.70 8.99
C ILE A 179 -3.66 22.29 8.20
N SER A 180 -3.66 21.07 7.69
CA SER A 180 -2.59 20.52 6.85
C SER A 180 -3.10 20.44 5.40
N GLU A 181 -2.61 21.32 4.52
CA GLU A 181 -3.23 21.58 3.22
C GLU A 181 -2.21 21.53 2.07
N ASP A 182 -2.60 20.91 0.95
CA ASP A 182 -1.88 20.95 -0.34
C ASP A 182 -0.44 20.39 -0.27
N HIS A 183 -0.23 19.31 0.43
CA HIS A 183 1.08 18.66 0.49
C HIS A 183 1.33 17.77 -0.72
N TYR A 184 2.63 17.51 -1.01
CA TYR A 184 3.02 16.71 -2.19
C TYR A 184 2.69 15.23 -2.03
N ARG A 185 2.77 14.68 -0.79
CA ARG A 185 2.56 13.26 -0.53
C ARG A 185 1.38 13.00 0.42
N GLN A 186 1.46 13.43 1.69
CA GLN A 186 0.44 13.18 2.72
C GLN A 186 0.13 14.45 3.52
N GLY A 187 -1.08 14.53 4.06
CA GLY A 187 -1.40 15.53 5.09
C GLY A 187 -0.62 15.24 6.38
N ILE A 188 -0.63 13.96 6.81
CA ILE A 188 0.20 13.47 7.91
C ILE A 188 0.54 11.99 7.66
N SER A 189 1.80 11.59 7.94
CA SER A 189 2.27 10.20 7.93
C SER A 189 2.64 9.74 9.32
N LEU A 190 2.14 8.57 9.71
CA LEU A 190 2.49 7.87 10.92
C LEU A 190 3.24 6.58 10.56
N ILE A 191 4.50 6.52 10.95
CA ILE A 191 5.36 5.35 10.69
C ILE A 191 5.49 4.51 11.96
N SER A 192 5.69 5.17 13.12
CA SER A 192 5.79 4.47 14.41
C SER A 192 5.53 5.45 15.55
N VAL A 193 4.46 5.21 16.32
CA VAL A 193 4.05 6.10 17.41
C VAL A 193 3.26 5.38 18.51
N GLU A 194 3.44 5.82 19.76
CA GLU A 194 2.62 5.50 20.92
C GLU A 194 2.02 6.76 21.54
N ASP A 195 0.82 6.64 22.10
CA ASP A 195 0.13 7.73 22.81
C ASP A 195 0.01 8.99 21.94
N MET A 196 -0.76 8.91 20.84
CA MET A 196 -0.96 10.05 19.95
C MET A 196 -2.40 10.52 19.94
N LEU A 197 -2.59 11.84 20.06
CA LEU A 197 -3.88 12.49 19.91
C LEU A 197 -3.84 13.49 18.76
N ILE A 198 -4.70 13.26 17.75
CA ILE A 198 -4.96 14.22 16.68
C ILE A 198 -6.40 14.69 16.85
N ARG A 199 -6.65 15.97 17.00
CA ARG A 199 -8.02 16.47 17.18
C ARG A 199 -8.26 17.83 16.55
N ASN A 200 -9.54 18.12 16.27
CA ASN A 200 -10.00 19.41 15.75
C ASN A 200 -9.26 19.87 14.49
N SER A 201 -8.74 18.94 13.69
CA SER A 201 -7.76 19.21 12.63
C SER A 201 -8.27 18.83 11.25
N LYS A 202 -7.69 19.42 10.21
CA LYS A 202 -8.05 19.16 8.81
C LYS A 202 -6.83 18.74 8.00
N PHE A 203 -6.97 17.67 7.24
CA PHE A 203 -5.95 17.11 6.34
C PHE A 203 -6.53 17.07 4.92
N ILE A 204 -6.21 18.09 4.13
CA ILE A 204 -7.02 18.40 2.95
C ILE A 204 -6.18 18.71 1.70
N LYS A 205 -6.77 18.44 0.52
CA LYS A 205 -6.22 18.82 -0.80
C LYS A 205 -4.82 18.29 -1.09
N THR A 206 -4.43 17.21 -0.47
CA THR A 206 -3.13 16.57 -0.69
C THR A 206 -3.09 15.91 -2.06
N GLY A 207 -1.98 16.08 -2.78
CA GLY A 207 -1.81 15.49 -4.12
C GLY A 207 -0.47 15.86 -4.76
N GLY A 208 0.10 14.94 -5.51
CA GLY A 208 1.41 15.08 -6.16
C GLY A 208 2.01 13.70 -6.42
N THR A 209 2.59 13.05 -5.42
CA THR A 209 3.08 11.67 -5.51
C THR A 209 2.28 10.73 -4.59
N ALA A 210 2.13 9.47 -5.02
CA ALA A 210 1.42 8.46 -4.22
C ALA A 210 2.02 8.30 -2.81
N PRO A 211 1.18 7.93 -1.83
CA PRO A 211 -0.23 7.59 -1.91
C PRO A 211 -1.22 8.75 -1.89
N GLN A 212 -0.86 10.01 -1.67
CA GLN A 212 -1.68 11.23 -1.79
C GLN A 212 -2.89 11.24 -0.85
N CYS A 213 -2.69 10.84 0.39
CA CYS A 213 -3.74 10.69 1.38
C CYS A 213 -3.82 11.85 2.37
N GLY A 214 -4.96 11.97 3.07
CA GLY A 214 -5.08 12.87 4.22
C GLY A 214 -4.22 12.39 5.37
N ILE A 215 -4.34 11.13 5.76
CA ILE A 215 -3.46 10.46 6.72
C ILE A 215 -3.06 9.07 6.21
N ASP A 216 -1.79 8.68 6.46
CA ASP A 216 -1.25 7.38 6.12
C ASP A 216 -0.55 6.72 7.32
N PHE A 217 -0.94 5.49 7.63
CA PHE A 217 -0.30 4.61 8.58
C PHE A 217 0.57 3.62 7.78
N GLU A 218 1.89 3.87 7.72
CA GLU A 218 2.80 3.17 6.82
C GLU A 218 4.07 2.68 7.55
N PRO A 219 3.97 1.64 8.40
CA PRO A 219 5.13 1.06 9.08
C PRO A 219 5.99 0.32 8.06
N ASN A 220 7.30 0.56 8.11
CA ASN A 220 8.28 -0.06 7.22
C ASN A 220 8.88 -1.35 7.80
N ARG A 221 8.69 -1.61 9.10
CA ARG A 221 9.35 -2.68 9.84
C ARG A 221 8.40 -3.34 10.85
N PRO A 222 8.60 -4.62 11.18
CA PRO A 222 7.76 -5.32 12.16
C PRO A 222 7.81 -4.75 13.58
N GLU A 223 8.89 -4.04 13.95
CA GLU A 223 9.07 -3.42 15.28
C GLU A 223 8.34 -2.07 15.42
N GLU A 224 7.93 -1.47 14.31
CA GLU A 224 7.16 -0.23 14.30
C GLU A 224 5.73 -0.49 14.75
N ARG A 225 5.04 0.53 15.26
CA ARG A 225 3.79 0.33 15.99
C ARG A 225 2.87 1.53 15.96
N PHE A 226 1.59 1.25 16.20
CA PHE A 226 0.54 2.25 16.42
C PHE A 226 -0.23 1.85 17.67
N VAL A 227 0.15 2.43 18.81
CA VAL A 227 -0.44 2.10 20.11
C VAL A 227 -1.11 3.34 20.69
N ASN A 228 -2.40 3.19 21.08
CA ASN A 228 -3.17 4.28 21.67
C ASN A 228 -3.16 5.56 20.80
N VAL A 229 -3.48 5.40 19.50
CA VAL A 229 -3.63 6.53 18.55
C VAL A 229 -5.11 6.90 18.49
N VAL A 230 -5.42 8.14 18.83
CA VAL A 230 -6.78 8.68 18.80
C VAL A 230 -6.87 9.85 17.83
N ILE A 231 -7.83 9.77 16.91
CA ILE A 231 -8.17 10.83 15.97
C ILE A 231 -9.61 11.26 16.29
N ASP A 232 -9.81 12.51 16.69
CA ASP A 232 -11.09 12.99 17.19
C ASP A 232 -11.49 14.32 16.54
N ASN A 233 -12.71 14.42 16.05
CA ASN A 233 -13.25 15.63 15.43
C ASN A 233 -12.34 16.19 14.32
N CYS A 234 -11.95 15.33 13.37
CA CYS A 234 -11.07 15.69 12.25
C CYS A 234 -11.79 15.62 10.89
N GLU A 235 -11.25 16.35 9.92
CA GLU A 235 -11.72 16.32 8.52
C GLU A 235 -10.59 15.85 7.60
N PHE A 236 -10.90 14.83 6.77
CA PHE A 236 -10.04 14.32 5.71
C PHE A 236 -10.75 14.51 4.38
N SER A 237 -10.36 15.54 3.61
CA SER A 237 -11.15 15.88 2.42
C SER A 237 -10.36 16.37 1.22
N LYS A 238 -10.90 16.10 0.02
CA LYS A 238 -10.37 16.59 -1.26
C LYS A 238 -8.94 16.11 -1.55
N ASN A 239 -8.53 14.99 -0.97
CA ASN A 239 -7.24 14.37 -1.24
C ASN A 239 -7.32 13.57 -2.56
N ALA A 240 -6.22 13.54 -3.31
CA ALA A 240 -6.20 12.93 -4.64
C ALA A 240 -6.34 11.40 -4.61
N SER A 241 -6.07 10.76 -3.47
CA SER A 241 -6.31 9.34 -3.23
C SER A 241 -7.24 9.15 -2.03
N ALA A 242 -6.79 8.55 -0.93
CA ALA A 242 -7.64 8.24 0.21
C ALA A 242 -7.73 9.38 1.24
N GLY A 243 -8.85 9.47 1.94
CA GLY A 243 -8.93 10.29 3.15
C GLY A 243 -8.02 9.71 4.23
N ILE A 244 -8.18 8.40 4.51
CA ILE A 244 -7.40 7.65 5.50
C ILE A 244 -6.86 6.37 4.85
N MET A 245 -5.56 6.11 5.00
CA MET A 245 -4.92 4.88 4.54
C MET A 245 -4.21 4.17 5.69
N PHE A 246 -4.47 2.88 5.82
CA PHE A 246 -3.69 1.93 6.60
C PHE A 246 -2.97 1.00 5.64
N HIS A 247 -1.70 1.26 5.37
CA HIS A 247 -0.84 0.36 4.60
C HIS A 247 0.12 -0.36 5.56
N ILE A 248 -0.38 -1.40 6.23
CA ILE A 248 0.32 -2.07 7.34
C ILE A 248 0.69 -3.55 7.09
N PRO A 249 0.94 -4.00 5.84
CA PRO A 249 1.31 -5.40 5.60
C PRO A 249 2.72 -5.74 6.11
N GLY A 250 3.53 -4.73 6.46
CA GLY A 250 4.85 -4.87 7.07
C GLY A 250 4.80 -5.39 8.51
N LEU A 251 3.72 -5.12 9.24
CA LEU A 251 3.50 -5.64 10.58
C LEU A 251 3.15 -7.14 10.52
N LYS A 252 3.62 -7.90 11.52
CA LYS A 252 3.52 -9.35 11.60
C LYS A 252 2.72 -9.79 12.83
N GLU A 253 2.46 -11.08 12.95
CA GLU A 253 1.74 -11.66 14.09
C GLU A 253 2.42 -11.35 15.44
N ASN A 254 3.76 -11.26 15.45
CA ASN A 254 4.55 -10.91 16.63
C ASN A 254 4.82 -9.41 16.79
N SER A 255 4.32 -8.56 15.90
CA SER A 255 4.37 -7.11 16.07
C SER A 255 3.48 -6.67 17.22
N THR A 256 3.77 -5.51 17.80
CA THR A 256 2.89 -4.90 18.81
C THR A 256 1.49 -4.74 18.23
N PRO A 257 0.43 -5.17 18.94
CA PRO A 257 -0.93 -5.03 18.47
C PRO A 257 -1.30 -3.58 18.15
N VAL A 258 -1.98 -3.38 17.04
CA VAL A 258 -2.46 -2.05 16.62
C VAL A 258 -3.59 -1.59 17.55
N SER A 259 -3.57 -0.34 17.96
CA SER A 259 -4.65 0.30 18.72
C SER A 259 -4.90 1.70 18.18
N VAL A 260 -5.89 1.83 17.30
CA VAL A 260 -6.24 3.11 16.64
C VAL A 260 -7.75 3.34 16.72
N THR A 261 -8.14 4.51 17.19
CA THR A 261 -9.54 4.96 17.21
C THR A 261 -9.69 6.26 16.43
N ILE A 262 -10.61 6.26 15.46
CA ILE A 262 -11.03 7.43 14.71
C ILE A 262 -12.48 7.72 15.10
N ARG A 263 -12.76 8.90 15.66
CA ARG A 263 -14.11 9.21 16.10
C ARG A 263 -14.55 10.63 15.75
N ASN A 264 -15.87 10.83 15.69
CA ASN A 264 -16.47 12.14 15.44
C ASN A 264 -15.93 12.84 14.19
N SER A 265 -15.46 12.07 13.21
CA SER A 265 -14.65 12.60 12.11
C SER A 265 -15.37 12.47 10.76
N LYS A 266 -14.97 13.34 9.83
CA LYS A 266 -15.55 13.43 8.49
C LYS A 266 -14.53 13.08 7.43
N ILE A 267 -14.87 12.11 6.57
CA ILE A 267 -14.04 11.66 5.45
C ILE A 267 -14.82 11.90 4.15
N ASN A 268 -14.47 12.96 3.41
CA ASN A 268 -15.32 13.36 2.29
C ASN A 268 -14.55 13.83 1.06
N SER A 269 -15.18 13.68 -0.10
CA SER A 269 -14.70 14.24 -1.38
C SER A 269 -13.28 13.84 -1.75
N ASN A 270 -12.80 12.67 -1.29
CA ASN A 270 -11.56 12.07 -1.73
C ASN A 270 -11.82 11.12 -2.92
N GLN A 271 -10.80 10.57 -3.55
CA GLN A 271 -10.98 9.48 -4.49
C GLN A 271 -11.54 8.25 -3.74
N CYS A 272 -10.86 7.79 -2.70
CA CYS A 272 -11.35 6.77 -1.77
C CYS A 272 -11.56 7.37 -0.38
N GLY A 273 -12.52 6.86 0.39
CA GLY A 273 -12.69 7.31 1.77
C GLY A 273 -11.61 6.74 2.66
N VAL A 274 -11.68 5.45 2.94
CA VAL A 274 -10.74 4.69 3.78
C VAL A 274 -10.23 3.48 3.04
N ILE A 275 -8.93 3.21 3.15
CA ILE A 275 -8.30 1.97 2.64
C ILE A 275 -7.56 1.30 3.80
N VAL A 276 -7.85 0.02 4.07
CA VAL A 276 -7.13 -0.80 5.03
C VAL A 276 -6.47 -1.97 4.31
N THR A 277 -5.15 -2.04 4.36
CA THR A 277 -4.36 -3.17 3.86
C THR A 277 -3.55 -3.75 5.01
N ALA A 278 -3.94 -4.93 5.47
CA ALA A 278 -3.29 -5.65 6.56
C ALA A 278 -3.12 -7.13 6.20
N LYS A 279 -2.27 -7.87 6.92
CA LYS A 279 -2.10 -9.33 6.72
C LYS A 279 -2.20 -10.11 8.03
N GLU A 280 -1.17 -10.02 8.86
CA GLU A 280 -0.95 -10.91 9.99
C GLU A 280 -1.03 -10.20 11.34
N VAL A 281 -0.97 -8.88 11.32
CA VAL A 281 -0.96 -8.08 12.55
C VAL A 281 -2.26 -8.22 13.34
N THR A 282 -2.16 -8.19 14.67
CA THR A 282 -3.29 -8.20 15.60
C THR A 282 -3.63 -6.81 16.11
N GLY A 283 -4.70 -6.69 16.89
CA GLY A 283 -5.14 -5.43 17.49
C GLY A 283 -6.47 -4.93 16.93
N GLU A 284 -6.69 -3.63 16.99
CA GLU A 284 -7.99 -3.03 16.66
C GLU A 284 -7.83 -1.69 15.92
N ILE A 285 -8.63 -1.49 14.88
CA ILE A 285 -8.92 -0.20 14.26
C ILE A 285 -10.42 0.06 14.42
N ARG A 286 -10.77 1.15 15.06
CA ARG A 286 -12.15 1.51 15.37
C ARG A 286 -12.53 2.84 14.76
N PHE A 287 -13.66 2.89 14.11
CA PHE A 287 -14.34 4.10 13.65
C PHE A 287 -15.62 4.27 14.46
N GLU A 288 -15.78 5.41 15.13
CA GLU A 288 -16.94 5.71 15.98
C GLU A 288 -17.58 7.04 15.55
N ASN A 289 -18.88 7.05 15.34
CA ASN A 289 -19.62 8.27 14.99
C ASN A 289 -18.98 9.06 13.85
N CYS A 290 -18.59 8.35 12.77
CA CYS A 290 -17.92 8.94 11.61
C CYS A 290 -18.89 9.09 10.43
N LEU A 291 -18.67 10.16 9.66
CA LEU A 291 -19.38 10.40 8.39
C LEU A 291 -18.41 10.20 7.22
N ILE A 292 -18.69 9.22 6.37
CA ILE A 292 -17.93 8.94 5.14
C ILE A 292 -18.83 9.26 3.95
N GLU A 293 -18.52 10.36 3.23
CA GLU A 293 -19.44 10.83 2.19
C GLU A 293 -18.75 11.34 0.93
N ASN A 294 -19.48 11.29 -0.18
CA ASN A 294 -19.13 11.92 -1.47
C ASN A 294 -17.70 11.59 -1.99
N ASN A 295 -17.15 10.43 -1.64
CA ASN A 295 -15.91 9.95 -2.23
C ASN A 295 -16.18 9.44 -3.64
N SER A 296 -15.29 9.76 -4.60
CA SER A 296 -15.56 9.52 -6.03
C SER A 296 -15.39 8.06 -6.48
N SER A 297 -14.78 7.21 -5.65
CA SER A 297 -14.63 5.78 -5.88
C SER A 297 -15.15 5.01 -4.65
N ILE A 298 -14.36 4.12 -4.05
CA ILE A 298 -14.77 3.24 -2.94
C ILE A 298 -14.74 4.00 -1.62
N PRO A 299 -15.88 4.14 -0.91
CA PRO A 299 -15.90 4.81 0.40
C PRO A 299 -15.10 4.09 1.47
N PHE A 300 -15.15 2.73 1.52
CA PHE A 300 -14.39 1.94 2.49
C PHE A 300 -13.89 0.62 1.87
N LEU A 301 -12.59 0.45 1.78
CA LEU A 301 -11.93 -0.71 1.16
C LEU A 301 -11.07 -1.45 2.18
N ILE A 302 -11.31 -2.76 2.33
CA ILE A 302 -10.47 -3.65 3.15
C ILE A 302 -9.78 -4.65 2.22
N LYS A 303 -8.44 -4.76 2.34
CA LYS A 303 -7.60 -5.68 1.56
C LYS A 303 -6.79 -6.59 2.45
N GLY A 304 -6.84 -7.89 2.19
CA GLY A 304 -5.89 -8.86 2.75
C GLY A 304 -5.93 -9.06 4.26
N GLN A 305 -7.02 -8.69 4.93
CA GLN A 305 -7.17 -8.85 6.38
C GLN A 305 -7.35 -10.32 6.75
N ASN A 306 -6.69 -10.75 7.83
CA ASN A 306 -6.79 -12.10 8.39
C ASN A 306 -7.94 -12.18 9.43
N ASP A 307 -8.72 -13.25 9.39
CA ASP A 307 -9.83 -13.51 10.35
C ASP A 307 -9.36 -13.71 11.80
N LYS A 308 -8.09 -14.03 12.01
CA LYS A 308 -7.46 -14.21 13.33
C LYS A 308 -6.64 -13.00 13.79
N GLY A 309 -6.51 -11.99 12.94
CA GLY A 309 -5.63 -10.84 13.14
C GLY A 309 -6.35 -9.59 13.61
N LEU A 310 -6.20 -8.55 12.82
CA LEU A 310 -6.71 -7.21 13.11
C LEU A 310 -8.23 -7.17 13.16
N LYS A 311 -8.80 -6.60 14.22
CA LYS A 311 -10.22 -6.31 14.34
C LYS A 311 -10.53 -4.93 13.75
N ILE A 312 -11.53 -4.83 12.90
CA ILE A 312 -12.04 -3.56 12.37
C ILE A 312 -13.47 -3.38 12.88
N ILE A 313 -13.73 -2.26 13.53
CA ILE A 313 -15.03 -1.92 14.10
C ILE A 313 -15.52 -0.64 13.48
N LEU A 314 -16.70 -0.67 12.89
CA LEU A 314 -17.45 0.50 12.44
C LEU A 314 -18.66 0.65 13.35
N GLN A 315 -18.62 1.62 14.26
CA GLN A 315 -19.69 1.88 15.23
C GLN A 315 -20.33 3.23 14.93
N ASP A 316 -21.65 3.24 14.76
CA ASP A 316 -22.43 4.45 14.43
C ASP A 316 -21.87 5.20 13.19
N VAL A 317 -21.30 4.48 12.22
CA VAL A 317 -20.74 5.06 11.00
C VAL A 317 -21.83 5.23 9.95
N ILE A 318 -21.86 6.40 9.34
CA ILE A 318 -22.77 6.72 8.24
C ILE A 318 -21.99 6.85 6.95
N PHE A 319 -22.35 6.03 5.97
CA PHE A 319 -21.93 6.19 4.58
C PHE A 319 -23.02 6.95 3.83
N LYS A 320 -22.65 8.08 3.25
CA LYS A 320 -23.57 8.89 2.44
C LYS A 320 -22.90 9.23 1.11
N ASN A 321 -23.08 8.39 0.13
CA ASN A 321 -22.47 8.60 -1.17
C ASN A 321 -23.53 8.84 -2.23
N MET A 322 -23.69 10.11 -2.61
CA MET A 322 -24.65 10.54 -3.64
C MET A 322 -24.00 10.58 -5.03
N ASN A 323 -22.68 10.52 -5.11
CA ASN A 323 -21.95 10.43 -6.37
C ASN A 323 -21.98 8.99 -6.87
N TYR A 324 -22.23 8.81 -8.15
CA TYR A 324 -22.22 7.52 -8.81
C TYR A 324 -20.84 6.88 -8.68
N SER A 325 -20.72 5.88 -7.83
CA SER A 325 -19.66 4.89 -7.94
C SER A 325 -20.29 3.58 -8.36
N ASP A 326 -19.68 2.87 -9.29
CA ASP A 326 -20.09 1.52 -9.68
C ASP A 326 -19.77 0.47 -8.61
N SER A 327 -19.49 0.89 -7.38
CA SER A 327 -19.05 0.04 -6.26
C SER A 327 -19.93 0.23 -5.03
N ALA A 328 -20.05 -0.81 -4.21
CA ALA A 328 -20.67 -0.72 -2.90
C ALA A 328 -19.91 0.25 -1.97
N SER A 329 -20.57 0.72 -0.92
CA SER A 329 -19.95 1.63 0.06
C SER A 329 -18.84 0.94 0.86
N ILE A 330 -18.96 -0.37 1.10
CA ILE A 330 -17.96 -1.20 1.76
C ILE A 330 -17.53 -2.29 0.78
N VAL A 331 -16.24 -2.33 0.44
CA VAL A 331 -15.66 -3.35 -0.45
C VAL A 331 -14.66 -4.18 0.33
N LEU A 332 -14.87 -5.48 0.35
CA LEU A 332 -14.02 -6.48 0.97
C LEU A 332 -13.23 -7.21 -0.12
N ALA A 333 -11.93 -7.02 -0.17
CA ALA A 333 -11.05 -7.67 -1.16
C ALA A 333 -10.18 -8.72 -0.47
N GLY A 334 -10.63 -9.98 -0.49
CA GLY A 334 -9.90 -11.13 0.05
C GLY A 334 -8.80 -11.58 -0.91
N GLU A 335 -7.65 -10.92 -0.91
CA GLU A 335 -6.56 -11.18 -1.85
C GLU A 335 -5.52 -12.19 -1.32
N THR A 336 -5.30 -12.26 -0.02
CA THR A 336 -4.22 -13.07 0.59
C THR A 336 -4.66 -13.86 1.82
N ALA A 337 -5.86 -13.58 2.36
CA ALA A 337 -6.45 -14.24 3.52
C ALA A 337 -7.98 -14.10 3.50
N ASP A 338 -8.65 -14.91 4.31
CA ASP A 338 -10.07 -14.73 4.58
C ASP A 338 -10.31 -13.40 5.28
N ILE A 339 -11.37 -12.72 4.91
CA ILE A 339 -11.82 -11.50 5.60
C ILE A 339 -12.58 -11.91 6.87
N GLY A 340 -12.14 -11.42 8.01
CA GLY A 340 -12.81 -11.66 9.27
C GLY A 340 -12.61 -10.52 10.27
N ASN A 341 -13.14 -10.69 11.49
CA ASN A 341 -13.06 -9.70 12.57
C ASN A 341 -13.59 -8.30 12.17
N LEU A 342 -14.54 -8.23 11.22
CA LEU A 342 -15.23 -6.99 10.87
C LEU A 342 -16.56 -6.91 11.63
N ILE A 343 -16.73 -5.86 12.42
CA ILE A 343 -17.92 -5.59 13.21
C ILE A 343 -18.57 -4.30 12.70
N LEU A 344 -19.82 -4.41 12.27
CA LEU A 344 -20.66 -3.31 11.79
C LEU A 344 -21.73 -3.00 12.84
N ASP A 345 -21.42 -2.11 13.77
CA ASP A 345 -22.33 -1.76 14.87
C ASP A 345 -23.14 -0.50 14.54
N HIS A 346 -24.43 -0.65 14.26
CA HIS A 346 -25.34 0.44 13.85
C HIS A 346 -24.88 1.23 12.60
N VAL A 347 -24.27 0.55 11.64
CA VAL A 347 -23.79 1.17 10.40
C VAL A 347 -24.96 1.50 9.48
N LYS A 348 -24.96 2.69 8.88
CA LYS A 348 -25.95 3.14 7.90
C LYS A 348 -25.31 3.44 6.54
N VAL A 349 -25.89 2.89 5.48
CA VAL A 349 -25.49 3.20 4.09
C VAL A 349 -26.65 3.86 3.36
N ILE A 350 -26.44 5.11 2.97
CA ILE A 350 -27.39 5.93 2.20
C ILE A 350 -26.75 6.19 0.84
N ALA A 351 -27.09 5.38 -0.15
CA ALA A 351 -26.48 5.45 -1.47
C ALA A 351 -27.43 4.90 -2.55
N PRO A 352 -27.33 5.38 -3.80
CA PRO A 352 -28.13 4.86 -4.91
C PRO A 352 -27.73 3.44 -5.36
N TYR A 353 -26.55 2.96 -4.97
CA TYR A 353 -26.04 1.63 -5.34
C TYR A 353 -26.88 0.51 -4.68
N PRO A 354 -27.18 -0.59 -5.40
CA PRO A 354 -28.11 -1.60 -4.92
C PRO A 354 -27.60 -2.43 -3.74
N ALA A 355 -26.30 -2.52 -3.51
CA ALA A 355 -25.70 -3.28 -2.42
C ALA A 355 -24.85 -2.38 -1.50
N PRO A 356 -25.02 -2.48 -0.16
CA PRO A 356 -24.23 -1.68 0.78
C PRO A 356 -22.81 -2.19 0.94
N ILE A 357 -22.61 -3.49 0.71
CA ILE A 357 -21.36 -4.21 0.89
C ILE A 357 -21.14 -5.16 -0.28
N GLU A 358 -19.90 -5.30 -0.73
CA GLU A 358 -19.47 -6.15 -1.83
C GLU A 358 -18.23 -6.96 -1.41
N PHE A 359 -18.15 -8.21 -1.87
CA PHE A 359 -16.99 -9.05 -1.67
C PHE A 359 -16.32 -9.37 -3.02
N ASN A 360 -15.07 -8.95 -3.15
CA ASN A 360 -14.20 -9.21 -4.29
C ASN A 360 -13.07 -10.15 -3.84
N GLY A 361 -13.38 -11.42 -3.70
CA GLY A 361 -12.44 -12.43 -3.21
C GLY A 361 -11.66 -13.11 -4.32
N VAL A 362 -10.44 -13.47 -3.99
CA VAL A 362 -9.60 -14.40 -4.74
C VAL A 362 -10.01 -15.82 -4.41
N THR A 363 -9.85 -16.74 -5.33
CA THR A 363 -10.21 -18.15 -5.11
C THR A 363 -9.54 -18.75 -3.89
N GLY A 364 -10.33 -19.39 -3.07
CA GLY A 364 -9.89 -20.02 -1.83
C GLY A 364 -10.01 -19.12 -0.61
N TYR A 365 -10.21 -17.84 -0.79
CA TYR A 365 -10.48 -16.92 0.31
C TYR A 365 -11.95 -16.47 0.28
N GLY A 366 -12.48 -16.15 1.43
CA GLY A 366 -13.86 -15.75 1.59
C GLY A 366 -14.07 -14.87 2.81
N ILE A 367 -15.29 -14.78 3.27
CA ILE A 367 -15.63 -14.08 4.51
C ILE A 367 -15.73 -15.12 5.64
N ALA A 368 -14.78 -15.09 6.57
CA ALA A 368 -14.75 -15.98 7.73
C ALA A 368 -15.68 -15.49 8.82
N SER A 369 -15.68 -14.18 9.12
CA SER A 369 -16.56 -13.60 10.12
C SER A 369 -16.91 -12.14 9.81
N LEU A 370 -18.20 -11.84 9.89
CA LEU A 370 -18.78 -10.50 9.75
C LEU A 370 -20.00 -10.45 10.67
N SER A 371 -20.09 -9.46 11.53
CA SER A 371 -21.15 -9.36 12.53
C SER A 371 -21.67 -7.93 12.72
N GLY A 372 -22.79 -7.80 13.40
CA GLY A 372 -23.39 -6.52 13.77
C GLY A 372 -24.66 -6.19 13.02
N THR A 373 -24.92 -4.90 12.82
CA THR A 373 -26.13 -4.34 12.20
C THR A 373 -25.78 -3.36 11.10
N LEU A 374 -26.26 -3.61 9.91
CA LEU A 374 -26.11 -2.75 8.74
C LEU A 374 -27.48 -2.38 8.16
N LEU A 375 -27.80 -1.10 8.14
CA LEU A 375 -28.98 -0.56 7.49
C LEU A 375 -28.60 0.09 6.17
N TYR A 376 -29.39 -0.12 5.12
CA TYR A 376 -29.13 0.51 3.83
C TYR A 376 -30.41 0.97 3.12
N GLY A 377 -30.27 2.00 2.31
CA GLY A 377 -31.37 2.56 1.52
C GLY A 377 -30.94 3.73 0.65
N ARG A 378 -31.80 4.14 -0.27
CA ARG A 378 -31.53 5.29 -1.14
C ARG A 378 -31.60 6.63 -0.40
N ASN A 379 -32.36 6.68 0.69
CA ASN A 379 -32.47 7.82 1.60
C ASN A 379 -32.76 7.34 3.03
N GLN A 380 -32.72 8.24 4.00
CA GLN A 380 -32.91 7.93 5.42
C GLN A 380 -34.26 7.23 5.72
N ALA A 381 -35.32 7.61 5.01
CA ALA A 381 -36.67 7.05 5.24
C ALA A 381 -36.83 5.61 4.69
N GLN A 382 -35.94 5.19 3.82
CA GLN A 382 -35.98 3.89 3.13
C GLN A 382 -34.95 2.89 3.69
N LEU A 383 -34.34 3.16 4.84
CA LEU A 383 -33.37 2.26 5.44
C LEU A 383 -34.00 0.93 5.81
N LYS A 384 -33.39 -0.17 5.36
CA LYS A 384 -33.76 -1.55 5.68
C LYS A 384 -32.53 -2.28 6.19
N GLN A 385 -32.77 -3.27 7.03
CA GLN A 385 -31.69 -4.12 7.52
C GLN A 385 -31.12 -4.99 6.39
N PHE A 386 -29.82 -5.05 6.28
CA PHE A 386 -29.11 -5.96 5.39
C PHE A 386 -28.81 -7.28 6.11
N ASP A 387 -29.05 -8.38 5.42
CA ASP A 387 -28.80 -9.71 5.96
C ASP A 387 -27.30 -10.08 5.86
N LEU A 388 -26.54 -9.71 6.89
CA LEU A 388 -25.11 -9.99 7.00
C LEU A 388 -24.82 -11.50 7.11
N ILE A 389 -25.73 -12.28 7.70
CA ILE A 389 -25.57 -13.74 7.83
C ILE A 389 -25.62 -14.36 6.44
N LYS A 390 -26.67 -14.09 5.69
CA LYS A 390 -26.83 -14.59 4.32
C LYS A 390 -25.69 -14.13 3.41
N PHE A 391 -25.25 -12.89 3.54
CA PHE A 391 -24.11 -12.36 2.78
C PHE A 391 -22.81 -13.09 3.11
N THR A 392 -22.54 -13.34 4.40
CA THR A 392 -21.37 -14.10 4.85
C THR A 392 -21.40 -15.53 4.35
N GLU A 393 -22.55 -16.20 4.46
CA GLU A 393 -22.71 -17.58 3.98
C GLU A 393 -22.52 -17.71 2.47
N ALA A 394 -23.04 -16.75 1.70
CA ALA A 394 -22.86 -16.72 0.24
C ALA A 394 -21.40 -16.50 -0.20
N ASN A 395 -20.59 -15.92 0.66
CA ASN A 395 -19.19 -15.58 0.40
C ASN A 395 -18.20 -16.31 1.33
N ARG A 396 -18.60 -17.41 1.94
CA ARG A 396 -17.70 -18.24 2.76
C ARG A 396 -16.49 -18.72 1.96
N PRO A 397 -15.33 -18.92 2.63
CA PRO A 397 -14.18 -19.52 1.99
C PRO A 397 -14.56 -20.83 1.32
N VAL A 398 -14.40 -20.89 0.02
CA VAL A 398 -14.49 -22.19 -0.67
C VAL A 398 -13.16 -22.89 -0.39
N PRO A 399 -13.15 -24.12 0.15
CA PRO A 399 -11.91 -24.85 0.33
C PRO A 399 -11.10 -24.79 -0.97
N SER A 400 -9.93 -24.15 -0.95
CA SER A 400 -9.05 -24.14 -2.09
C SER A 400 -8.79 -25.60 -2.48
N ALA A 401 -8.92 -25.90 -3.77
CA ALA A 401 -8.38 -27.17 -4.25
C ALA A 401 -6.96 -27.29 -3.68
N ARG A 402 -6.66 -28.42 -3.05
CA ARG A 402 -5.34 -28.67 -2.44
C ARG A 402 -4.28 -28.22 -3.43
N PRO A 403 -3.23 -27.50 -2.98
CA PRO A 403 -2.21 -26.99 -3.88
C PRO A 403 -1.77 -28.06 -4.86
N VAL A 404 -1.82 -27.76 -6.16
CA VAL A 404 -1.44 -28.72 -7.21
C VAL A 404 -0.02 -29.24 -7.00
N GLY A 405 0.87 -28.45 -6.38
CA GLY A 405 2.19 -28.88 -5.97
C GLY A 405 2.17 -30.17 -5.12
N ASN A 406 1.22 -30.31 -4.19
CA ASN A 406 1.05 -31.55 -3.42
C ASN A 406 0.32 -32.63 -4.21
N ARG A 407 -0.55 -32.29 -5.14
CA ARG A 407 -1.22 -33.22 -6.04
C ARG A 407 -0.27 -33.74 -7.10
N ILE A 408 0.54 -32.88 -7.69
CA ILE A 408 1.60 -33.21 -8.65
C ILE A 408 2.68 -34.09 -8.00
N ARG A 409 3.05 -33.85 -6.73
CA ARG A 409 3.97 -34.70 -5.99
C ARG A 409 3.43 -36.10 -5.70
N LYS A 410 2.10 -36.24 -5.54
CA LYS A 410 1.43 -37.54 -5.28
C LYS A 410 0.94 -38.26 -6.54
N THR A 411 0.82 -37.56 -7.68
CA THR A 411 0.41 -38.15 -8.95
C THR A 411 1.63 -38.75 -9.65
N LYS A 412 1.52 -39.99 -10.07
CA LYS A 412 2.54 -40.61 -10.95
C LYS A 412 2.59 -39.83 -12.27
N PRO A 413 3.78 -39.60 -12.87
CA PRO A 413 3.92 -38.84 -14.13
C PRO A 413 3.02 -39.33 -15.27
N ALA A 414 2.63 -40.61 -15.23
CA ALA A 414 1.73 -41.25 -16.19
C ALA A 414 0.29 -40.68 -16.20
N LYS A 415 -0.07 -39.83 -15.23
CA LYS A 415 -1.45 -39.21 -15.15
C LYS A 415 -1.55 -37.84 -15.77
N LEU A 416 -0.44 -37.19 -16.13
CA LEU A 416 -0.46 -35.91 -16.86
C LEU A 416 0.13 -36.13 -18.24
N SER A 417 -0.59 -35.78 -19.28
CA SER A 417 -0.12 -35.87 -20.66
C SER A 417 -0.46 -34.59 -21.42
N PRO A 418 0.26 -34.28 -22.51
CA PRO A 418 -0.13 -33.21 -23.41
C PRO A 418 -1.55 -33.44 -23.94
N SER A 419 -2.32 -32.36 -24.06
CA SER A 419 -3.64 -32.43 -24.69
C SER A 419 -3.47 -32.70 -26.19
N THR A 420 -4.41 -33.47 -26.77
CA THR A 420 -4.42 -33.81 -28.20
C THR A 420 -5.13 -32.75 -29.06
N GLY A 421 -5.30 -31.52 -28.58
CA GLY A 421 -5.96 -30.43 -29.31
C GLY A 421 -5.21 -30.01 -30.58
N LYS A 422 -5.95 -29.59 -31.63
CA LYS A 422 -5.35 -29.07 -32.85
C LYS A 422 -4.61 -27.76 -32.61
N THR A 423 -3.45 -27.63 -33.24
CA THR A 423 -2.58 -26.43 -33.17
C THR A 423 -3.36 -25.18 -33.65
N VAL A 424 -3.60 -24.26 -32.75
CA VAL A 424 -3.94 -22.88 -33.11
C VAL A 424 -2.62 -22.12 -33.12
N VAL A 425 -2.33 -21.44 -34.22
CA VAL A 425 -1.08 -20.68 -34.45
C VAL A 425 -0.63 -20.00 -33.18
N ALA A 426 0.60 -20.26 -32.77
CA ALA A 426 1.24 -19.65 -31.61
C ALA A 426 1.14 -18.11 -31.74
N GLY A 427 0.10 -17.54 -31.16
CA GLY A 427 -0.10 -16.10 -31.11
C GLY A 427 0.77 -15.52 -30.03
N GLU A 428 1.45 -14.48 -30.35
CA GLU A 428 2.03 -13.44 -29.56
C GLU A 428 2.81 -13.84 -28.28
N LYS A 429 3.97 -13.27 -28.13
CA LYS A 429 4.94 -13.46 -27.06
C LYS A 429 4.41 -12.89 -25.74
N ASN A 430 3.71 -13.69 -24.96
CA ASN A 430 3.20 -13.29 -23.63
C ASN A 430 4.36 -12.90 -22.71
N LYS A 431 4.38 -11.65 -22.24
CA LYS A 431 5.42 -11.13 -21.35
C LYS A 431 5.05 -11.41 -19.90
N ILE A 432 5.72 -12.37 -19.28
CA ILE A 432 5.53 -12.71 -17.87
C ILE A 432 6.50 -11.87 -17.03
N ARG A 433 5.98 -11.19 -16.03
CA ARG A 433 6.71 -10.38 -15.07
C ARG A 433 6.72 -11.06 -13.70
N LYS A 434 7.76 -10.83 -12.89
CA LYS A 434 8.00 -11.49 -11.61
C LYS A 434 8.29 -12.99 -11.76
N SER A 435 8.61 -13.65 -10.66
CA SER A 435 8.88 -15.09 -10.65
C SER A 435 7.63 -15.86 -11.00
N PHE A 436 7.81 -16.94 -11.77
CA PHE A 436 6.75 -17.88 -12.09
C PHE A 436 7.30 -19.30 -12.20
N ARG A 437 6.40 -20.29 -12.14
CA ARG A 437 6.74 -21.70 -12.24
C ARG A 437 5.99 -22.36 -13.39
N PHE A 438 6.62 -23.29 -14.05
CA PHE A 438 5.97 -24.11 -15.07
C PHE A 438 6.44 -25.56 -15.00
N LEU A 439 5.57 -26.45 -15.45
CA LEU A 439 5.87 -27.85 -15.66
C LEU A 439 6.33 -28.07 -17.09
N GLN A 440 7.39 -28.86 -17.25
CA GLN A 440 7.88 -29.31 -18.54
C GLN A 440 7.98 -30.82 -18.53
N CYS A 441 7.32 -31.48 -19.48
CA CYS A 441 7.38 -32.94 -19.64
C CYS A 441 8.24 -33.29 -20.83
N PHE A 442 9.09 -34.31 -20.66
CA PHE A 442 9.87 -34.93 -21.73
C PHE A 442 9.61 -36.43 -21.78
N SER A 443 9.40 -36.98 -22.98
CA SER A 443 9.07 -38.37 -23.20
C SER A 443 10.30 -39.25 -23.41
N ALA A 444 11.47 -38.65 -23.58
CA ALA A 444 12.72 -39.36 -23.85
C ALA A 444 13.91 -38.68 -23.17
N PRO A 445 15.00 -39.43 -22.88
CA PRO A 445 16.26 -38.83 -22.47
C PRO A 445 16.88 -38.00 -23.58
N GLY A 446 17.78 -37.11 -23.24
CA GLY A 446 18.51 -36.28 -24.21
C GLY A 446 18.60 -34.80 -23.81
N ASN A 447 19.13 -34.03 -24.72
CA ASN A 447 19.33 -32.58 -24.53
C ASN A 447 18.16 -31.81 -25.15
N HIS A 448 17.29 -31.27 -24.32
CA HIS A 448 16.04 -30.64 -24.74
C HIS A 448 16.11 -29.10 -24.61
N PRO A 449 15.88 -28.36 -25.73
CA PRO A 449 15.90 -26.91 -25.68
C PRO A 449 14.63 -26.32 -25.08
N ILE A 450 14.78 -25.35 -24.21
CA ILE A 450 13.71 -24.48 -23.67
C ILE A 450 14.11 -23.04 -23.99
N ARG A 451 13.33 -22.37 -24.83
CA ARG A 451 13.66 -21.03 -25.31
C ARG A 451 12.93 -19.95 -24.54
N PHE A 452 13.64 -18.88 -24.23
CA PHE A 452 13.15 -17.69 -23.57
C PHE A 452 13.49 -16.43 -24.38
N THR A 453 12.57 -15.45 -24.37
CA THR A 453 12.87 -14.09 -24.84
C THR A 453 12.66 -13.11 -23.70
N GLY A 454 13.70 -12.41 -23.28
CA GLY A 454 13.68 -11.40 -22.24
C GLY A 454 13.34 -10.02 -22.79
N TYR A 455 12.67 -9.22 -21.98
CA TYR A 455 12.33 -7.82 -22.28
C TYR A 455 12.79 -6.93 -21.13
N ARG A 456 13.68 -6.00 -21.43
CA ARG A 456 14.16 -5.03 -20.45
C ARG A 456 13.07 -4.03 -20.10
N LEU A 457 12.89 -3.80 -18.82
CA LEU A 457 12.07 -2.72 -18.28
C LEU A 457 12.99 -1.75 -17.54
N GLY A 458 12.86 -0.47 -17.85
CA GLY A 458 13.72 0.56 -17.26
C GLY A 458 15.20 0.46 -17.66
N LYS A 459 16.07 1.08 -16.84
CA LYS A 459 17.51 1.22 -17.11
C LYS A 459 18.39 0.09 -16.54
N GLY A 460 17.80 -0.88 -15.83
CA GLY A 460 18.53 -1.99 -15.18
C GLY A 460 19.15 -2.97 -16.18
N LYS A 461 20.20 -3.67 -15.76
CA LYS A 461 20.77 -4.80 -16.53
C LYS A 461 19.81 -5.98 -16.48
N TYR A 462 19.52 -6.59 -17.62
CA TYR A 462 18.74 -7.81 -17.68
C TYR A 462 19.50 -8.96 -17.00
N ARG A 463 18.82 -9.70 -16.15
CA ARG A 463 19.31 -10.93 -15.56
C ARG A 463 18.14 -11.85 -15.26
N MET A 464 18.16 -13.04 -15.83
CA MET A 464 17.20 -14.10 -15.56
C MET A 464 17.88 -15.27 -14.86
N GLN A 465 17.23 -15.86 -13.89
CA GLN A 465 17.68 -17.04 -13.17
C GLN A 465 16.63 -18.14 -13.27
N GLY A 466 17.07 -19.38 -13.42
CA GLY A 466 16.21 -20.54 -13.44
C GLY A 466 16.66 -21.61 -12.45
N THR A 467 15.69 -22.28 -11.83
CA THR A 467 15.92 -23.45 -10.97
C THR A 467 15.07 -24.59 -11.49
N VAL A 468 15.69 -25.72 -11.76
CA VAL A 468 15.03 -26.94 -12.25
C VAL A 468 14.97 -27.96 -11.13
N ARG A 469 13.81 -28.54 -10.90
CA ARG A 469 13.59 -29.62 -9.94
C ARG A 469 12.97 -30.82 -10.65
N ASP A 470 13.33 -31.99 -10.19
CA ASP A 470 12.72 -33.24 -10.67
C ASP A 470 11.31 -33.44 -10.10
N ARG A 471 10.64 -34.51 -10.49
CA ARG A 471 9.30 -34.91 -10.02
C ARG A 471 9.18 -35.09 -8.50
N ASN A 472 10.30 -35.35 -7.82
CA ASN A 472 10.35 -35.57 -6.38
C ASN A 472 10.63 -34.25 -5.62
N GLY A 473 10.84 -33.14 -6.37
CA GLY A 473 11.18 -31.83 -5.83
C GLY A 473 12.68 -31.66 -5.54
N ALA A 474 13.52 -32.67 -5.86
CA ALA A 474 14.95 -32.54 -5.70
C ALA A 474 15.53 -31.56 -6.73
N LEU A 475 16.56 -30.83 -6.33
CA LEU A 475 17.25 -29.93 -7.24
C LEU A 475 17.92 -30.74 -8.35
N TYR A 476 17.58 -30.43 -9.61
CA TYR A 476 18.11 -31.08 -10.78
C TYR A 476 19.19 -30.24 -11.47
N ASP A 477 18.90 -28.93 -11.68
CA ASP A 477 19.84 -28.00 -12.31
C ASP A 477 19.50 -26.52 -11.95
N ARG A 478 20.44 -25.62 -12.26
CA ARG A 478 20.26 -24.16 -12.16
C ARG A 478 20.94 -23.49 -13.33
N PHE A 479 20.35 -22.38 -13.79
CA PHE A 479 20.97 -21.55 -14.82
C PHE A 479 20.76 -20.06 -14.54
N SER A 480 21.60 -19.22 -15.13
CA SER A 480 21.36 -17.78 -15.18
C SER A 480 21.90 -17.22 -16.49
N THR A 481 21.29 -16.13 -16.96
CA THR A 481 21.69 -15.44 -18.18
C THR A 481 21.42 -13.95 -18.08
N ASP A 482 22.24 -13.15 -18.76
CA ASP A 482 22.04 -11.72 -19.01
C ASP A 482 21.58 -11.45 -20.46
N LYS A 483 21.48 -12.51 -21.29
CA LYS A 483 21.04 -12.44 -22.68
C LYS A 483 19.50 -12.39 -22.74
N THR A 484 18.97 -11.53 -23.59
CA THR A 484 17.52 -11.41 -23.82
C THR A 484 16.97 -12.49 -24.78
N ASP A 485 17.78 -13.06 -25.64
CA ASP A 485 17.44 -14.29 -26.41
C ASP A 485 18.29 -15.42 -25.88
N PHE A 486 17.65 -16.40 -25.23
CA PHE A 486 18.33 -17.45 -24.50
C PHE A 486 17.61 -18.79 -24.66
N THR A 487 18.38 -19.81 -25.02
CA THR A 487 17.92 -21.20 -25.00
C THR A 487 18.66 -21.96 -23.92
N TYR A 488 17.90 -22.43 -22.95
CA TYR A 488 18.40 -23.35 -21.92
C TYR A 488 18.26 -24.79 -22.43
N HIS A 489 19.30 -25.55 -22.31
CA HIS A 489 19.35 -26.96 -22.72
C HIS A 489 19.30 -27.87 -21.50
N LEU A 490 18.12 -28.46 -21.24
CA LEU A 490 17.94 -29.42 -20.14
C LEU A 490 18.40 -30.82 -20.57
N ASN A 491 19.43 -31.33 -19.93
CA ASN A 491 19.90 -32.68 -20.16
C ASN A 491 19.09 -33.68 -19.32
N VAL A 492 18.10 -34.29 -19.94
CA VAL A 492 17.20 -35.29 -19.31
C VAL A 492 17.83 -36.65 -19.30
N LYS A 493 17.93 -37.28 -18.13
CA LYS A 493 18.47 -38.63 -17.92
C LYS A 493 17.33 -39.65 -17.74
N GLY A 494 17.63 -40.94 -18.02
CA GLY A 494 16.64 -42.02 -17.87
C GLY A 494 15.50 -41.94 -18.90
N ASP A 495 14.32 -42.41 -18.55
CA ASP A 495 13.16 -42.54 -19.45
C ASP A 495 12.35 -41.28 -19.67
N GLY A 496 12.96 -40.11 -19.51
CA GLY A 496 12.24 -38.83 -19.53
C GLY A 496 11.68 -38.46 -18.16
N GLY A 497 10.72 -37.57 -18.15
CA GLY A 497 10.07 -37.18 -16.90
C GLY A 497 9.42 -35.79 -16.92
N MET A 498 8.87 -35.44 -15.78
CA MET A 498 8.30 -34.13 -15.53
C MET A 498 9.23 -33.31 -14.63
N PHE A 499 9.49 -32.08 -15.02
CA PHE A 499 10.33 -31.13 -14.30
C PHE A 499 9.52 -29.91 -13.92
N LEU A 500 9.73 -29.43 -12.70
CA LEU A 500 9.26 -28.15 -12.22
C LEU A 500 10.37 -27.12 -12.43
N ILE A 501 10.10 -26.11 -13.25
CA ILE A 501 11.06 -25.07 -13.56
C ILE A 501 10.53 -23.74 -13.00
N GLU A 502 11.32 -23.12 -12.16
CA GLU A 502 11.06 -21.78 -11.60
C GLU A 502 11.95 -20.76 -12.29
N ILE A 503 11.37 -19.70 -12.78
CA ILE A 503 12.05 -18.58 -13.46
C ILE A 503 11.88 -17.30 -12.64
N ASN A 504 12.99 -16.63 -12.40
CA ASN A 504 13.02 -15.27 -11.86
C ASN A 504 13.64 -14.33 -12.90
N PRO A 505 12.84 -13.47 -13.55
CA PRO A 505 13.33 -12.50 -14.54
C PRO A 505 13.88 -11.22 -13.90
N GLY A 506 14.03 -11.16 -12.57
CA GLY A 506 14.38 -9.94 -11.84
C GLY A 506 13.29 -8.87 -11.97
N GLY A 507 13.68 -7.61 -12.18
CA GLY A 507 12.75 -6.49 -12.44
C GLY A 507 12.24 -6.39 -13.89
N HIS A 508 12.45 -7.42 -14.71
CA HIS A 508 12.18 -7.43 -16.15
C HIS A 508 11.06 -8.41 -16.51
N CYS A 509 10.80 -8.59 -17.81
CA CYS A 509 9.84 -9.59 -18.30
C CYS A 509 10.53 -10.66 -19.11
N VAL A 510 9.87 -11.81 -19.22
CA VAL A 510 10.30 -12.93 -20.07
C VAL A 510 9.09 -13.58 -20.77
N SER A 511 9.27 -13.97 -22.01
CA SER A 511 8.36 -14.88 -22.70
C SER A 511 8.95 -16.28 -22.69
N LEU A 512 8.12 -17.25 -22.35
CA LEU A 512 8.40 -18.68 -22.47
C LEU A 512 7.84 -19.17 -23.81
N HIS A 513 8.71 -19.70 -24.67
CA HIS A 513 8.28 -20.26 -25.95
C HIS A 513 7.77 -21.68 -25.77
N PRO A 514 6.67 -22.05 -26.46
CA PRO A 514 6.19 -23.42 -26.43
C PRO A 514 7.29 -24.39 -26.89
N ALA A 515 7.52 -25.44 -26.11
CA ALA A 515 8.37 -26.57 -26.47
C ALA A 515 7.47 -27.73 -26.92
N GLY A 516 7.89 -28.53 -27.90
CA GLY A 516 7.08 -29.58 -28.55
C GLY A 516 6.62 -30.76 -27.65
N SER A 517 6.78 -30.67 -26.36
CA SER A 517 6.35 -31.60 -25.31
C SER A 517 5.57 -30.80 -24.24
N GLY A 518 4.63 -31.40 -23.53
CA GLY A 518 3.74 -30.75 -22.58
C GLY A 518 4.41 -29.71 -21.69
N GLN A 519 3.94 -28.47 -21.73
CA GLN A 519 4.45 -27.32 -21.02
C GLN A 519 3.29 -26.50 -20.47
N ALA A 520 3.17 -26.40 -19.15
CA ALA A 520 2.09 -25.66 -18.53
C ALA A 520 2.59 -24.78 -17.38
N ILE A 521 2.17 -23.53 -17.38
CA ILE A 521 2.46 -22.58 -16.29
C ILE A 521 1.56 -22.93 -15.11
N LEU A 522 2.16 -22.95 -13.91
CA LEU A 522 1.42 -23.10 -12.66
C LEU A 522 0.75 -21.80 -12.29
N THR A 523 -0.56 -21.85 -12.11
CA THR A 523 -1.41 -20.72 -11.74
C THR A 523 -1.93 -20.84 -10.30
N GLU A 524 -1.22 -21.58 -9.43
CA GLU A 524 -1.49 -21.64 -7.99
C GLU A 524 -1.34 -20.26 -7.34
N GLU A 525 -0.39 -19.50 -7.86
CA GLU A 525 -0.17 -18.08 -7.58
C GLU A 525 -0.50 -17.26 -8.82
N ASN A 526 -0.58 -15.95 -8.66
CA ASN A 526 -0.82 -15.05 -9.77
C ASN A 526 0.28 -15.14 -10.83
N VAL A 527 -0.10 -15.44 -12.07
CA VAL A 527 0.78 -15.28 -13.23
C VAL A 527 0.76 -13.81 -13.62
N ASN A 528 1.80 -13.09 -13.28
CA ASN A 528 1.91 -11.66 -13.56
C ASN A 528 2.32 -11.43 -15.02
N LEU A 529 1.58 -10.61 -15.74
CA LEU A 529 1.80 -10.25 -17.13
C LEU A 529 2.05 -8.75 -17.27
N PHE A 530 2.70 -8.36 -18.36
CA PHE A 530 3.02 -6.97 -18.62
C PHE A 530 2.58 -6.53 -20.02
N GLY A 531 1.68 -5.53 -20.07
CA GLY A 531 1.21 -4.92 -21.30
C GLY A 531 0.66 -5.93 -22.32
N GLY A 532 0.61 -5.53 -23.56
CA GLY A 532 0.30 -6.40 -24.68
C GLY A 532 -1.14 -6.35 -25.15
N ARG A 533 -1.36 -7.00 -26.31
CA ARG A 533 -2.68 -7.15 -26.93
C ARG A 533 -2.84 -8.58 -27.39
N GLY A 534 -3.98 -9.18 -27.03
CA GLY A 534 -4.36 -10.49 -27.53
C GLY A 534 -3.70 -11.69 -26.83
N TYR A 535 -3.01 -11.51 -25.69
CA TYR A 535 -2.45 -12.62 -24.92
C TYR A 535 -3.54 -13.64 -24.61
N ARG A 536 -3.23 -14.93 -24.78
CA ARG A 536 -4.17 -16.01 -24.60
C ARG A 536 -3.53 -17.18 -23.88
N TYR A 537 -4.27 -17.73 -22.92
CA TYR A 537 -3.89 -18.94 -22.19
C TYR A 537 -5.03 -19.94 -22.18
N TYR A 538 -4.70 -21.21 -22.36
CA TYR A 538 -5.62 -22.34 -22.39
C TYR A 538 -5.58 -23.07 -21.05
N PHE A 539 -6.73 -23.62 -20.64
CA PHE A 539 -6.87 -24.40 -19.42
C PHE A 539 -7.98 -25.46 -19.57
N THR A 540 -7.93 -26.50 -18.75
CA THR A 540 -8.90 -27.59 -18.78
C THR A 540 -10.04 -27.33 -17.81
N VAL A 541 -11.28 -27.51 -18.26
CA VAL A 541 -12.49 -27.54 -17.44
C VAL A 541 -12.94 -29.00 -17.34
N PRO A 542 -12.95 -29.63 -16.14
CA PRO A 542 -13.27 -31.05 -15.96
C PRO A 542 -14.70 -31.39 -16.38
N ALA A 543 -14.93 -32.64 -16.79
CA ALA A 543 -16.23 -33.16 -17.26
C ALA A 543 -17.36 -32.98 -16.23
N ASP A 544 -17.04 -33.19 -14.95
CA ASP A 544 -17.95 -33.06 -13.82
C ASP A 544 -18.14 -31.62 -13.31
N ALA A 545 -17.39 -30.66 -13.85
CA ALA A 545 -17.46 -29.29 -13.43
C ALA A 545 -18.76 -28.61 -13.87
N LYS A 546 -19.44 -27.93 -12.93
CA LYS A 546 -20.64 -27.12 -13.19
C LYS A 546 -20.33 -25.73 -13.71
N TYR A 547 -19.07 -25.29 -13.60
CA TYR A 547 -18.59 -23.97 -13.99
C TYR A 547 -17.07 -24.00 -14.27
N ALA A 548 -16.61 -23.06 -15.07
CA ALA A 548 -15.21 -22.68 -15.12
C ALA A 548 -15.00 -21.48 -14.20
N ALA A 549 -13.79 -21.36 -13.62
CA ALA A 549 -13.49 -20.22 -12.77
C ALA A 549 -12.10 -19.69 -13.03
N VAL A 550 -12.00 -18.38 -13.14
CA VAL A 550 -10.75 -17.64 -13.34
C VAL A 550 -10.75 -16.39 -12.46
N GLU A 551 -9.57 -15.98 -12.11
CA GLU A 551 -9.35 -14.72 -11.42
C GLU A 551 -8.44 -13.84 -12.25
N VAL A 552 -8.73 -12.54 -12.27
CA VAL A 552 -7.90 -11.52 -12.90
C VAL A 552 -7.68 -10.39 -11.92
N THR A 553 -6.42 -10.00 -11.77
CA THR A 553 -6.00 -8.90 -10.90
C THR A 553 -5.40 -7.78 -11.75
N ALA A 554 -5.91 -6.57 -11.58
CA ALA A 554 -5.42 -5.35 -12.19
C ALA A 554 -5.58 -4.18 -11.22
N THR A 555 -5.15 -2.98 -11.60
CA THR A 555 -5.32 -1.76 -10.79
C THR A 555 -6.09 -0.69 -11.55
N THR A 556 -6.58 0.31 -10.84
CA THR A 556 -7.27 1.45 -11.47
C THR A 556 -6.37 2.19 -12.46
N ALA A 557 -5.07 2.27 -12.16
CA ALA A 557 -4.09 2.91 -13.04
C ALA A 557 -3.73 2.02 -14.26
N GLU A 558 -3.88 0.70 -14.13
CA GLU A 558 -3.42 -0.30 -15.09
C GLU A 558 -4.54 -1.30 -15.42
N PRO A 559 -5.63 -0.83 -16.05
CA PRO A 559 -6.77 -1.69 -16.38
C PRO A 559 -6.46 -2.70 -17.48
N VAL A 560 -7.22 -3.83 -17.49
CA VAL A 560 -7.12 -4.89 -18.48
C VAL A 560 -8.50 -5.31 -18.99
N ASP A 561 -8.62 -5.59 -20.29
CA ASP A 561 -9.80 -6.22 -20.89
C ASP A 561 -9.65 -7.74 -20.89
N VAL A 562 -10.73 -8.44 -20.55
CA VAL A 562 -10.75 -9.90 -20.38
C VAL A 562 -11.86 -10.53 -21.19
N GLN A 563 -11.54 -11.60 -21.92
CA GLN A 563 -12.50 -12.48 -22.58
C GLN A 563 -12.24 -13.93 -22.15
N ILE A 564 -13.28 -14.65 -21.80
CA ILE A 564 -13.23 -16.08 -21.53
C ILE A 564 -14.00 -16.79 -22.64
N LEU A 565 -13.35 -17.77 -23.25
CA LEU A 565 -13.87 -18.49 -24.40
C LEU A 565 -14.01 -19.98 -24.03
N ASN A 566 -15.14 -20.56 -24.41
CA ASN A 566 -15.42 -21.99 -24.23
C ASN A 566 -14.66 -22.88 -25.26
N ALA A 567 -14.93 -24.19 -25.22
CA ALA A 567 -14.27 -25.16 -26.09
C ALA A 567 -14.50 -24.92 -27.59
N GLU A 568 -15.64 -24.36 -27.96
CA GLU A 568 -15.99 -23.99 -29.35
C GLU A 568 -15.35 -22.65 -29.76
N GLY A 569 -14.63 -21.98 -28.86
CA GLY A 569 -14.04 -20.67 -29.13
C GLY A 569 -15.01 -19.50 -29.06
N LYS A 570 -16.23 -19.73 -28.55
CA LYS A 570 -17.24 -18.69 -28.33
C LYS A 570 -16.91 -17.91 -27.05
N ILE A 571 -16.98 -16.58 -27.08
CA ILE A 571 -16.86 -15.73 -25.89
C ILE A 571 -18.09 -15.99 -25.01
N VAL A 572 -17.86 -16.52 -23.82
CA VAL A 572 -18.88 -16.81 -22.80
C VAL A 572 -18.89 -15.79 -21.66
N LYS A 573 -17.81 -15.01 -21.55
CA LYS A 573 -17.72 -13.87 -20.64
C LYS A 573 -16.76 -12.83 -21.21
N GLU A 574 -17.19 -11.58 -21.20
CA GLU A 574 -16.38 -10.43 -21.60
C GLU A 574 -16.50 -9.34 -20.54
N ILE A 575 -15.37 -8.77 -20.15
CA ILE A 575 -15.30 -7.69 -19.16
C ILE A 575 -14.27 -6.67 -19.64
N GLY A 576 -14.72 -5.43 -19.84
CA GLY A 576 -13.85 -4.31 -20.16
C GLY A 576 -13.29 -3.66 -18.89
N LYS A 577 -12.03 -3.25 -18.94
CA LYS A 577 -11.36 -2.42 -17.93
C LYS A 577 -11.48 -2.95 -16.50
N VAL A 578 -11.12 -4.21 -16.29
CA VAL A 578 -10.90 -4.74 -14.94
C VAL A 578 -9.87 -3.85 -14.24
N LYS A 579 -10.21 -3.30 -13.07
CA LYS A 579 -9.42 -2.31 -12.32
C LYS A 579 -9.07 -2.73 -10.90
N SER A 580 -9.48 -3.93 -10.50
CA SER A 580 -9.22 -4.54 -9.19
C SER A 580 -9.16 -6.05 -9.35
N ALA A 581 -8.81 -6.79 -8.31
CA ALA A 581 -8.92 -8.25 -8.32
C ALA A 581 -10.39 -8.66 -8.48
N GLN A 582 -10.69 -9.49 -9.47
CA GLN A 582 -12.04 -10.01 -9.74
C GLN A 582 -12.01 -11.51 -10.01
N TYR A 583 -12.96 -12.20 -9.41
CA TYR A 583 -13.18 -13.63 -9.57
C TYR A 583 -14.42 -13.89 -10.40
N PHE A 584 -14.30 -14.69 -11.44
CA PHE A 584 -15.39 -15.01 -12.37
C PHE A 584 -15.72 -16.49 -12.30
N LYS A 585 -16.97 -16.80 -11.94
CA LYS A 585 -17.60 -18.10 -12.15
C LYS A 585 -18.42 -18.05 -13.42
N ILE A 586 -18.08 -18.89 -14.39
CA ILE A 586 -18.77 -18.96 -15.67
C ILE A 586 -19.50 -20.31 -15.75
N PRO A 587 -20.84 -20.33 -15.76
CA PRO A 587 -21.59 -21.57 -15.86
C PRO A 587 -21.17 -22.38 -17.08
N ARG A 588 -21.05 -23.68 -16.89
CA ARG A 588 -20.78 -24.65 -17.96
C ARG A 588 -22.02 -25.48 -18.22
N GLY A 589 -22.34 -25.72 -19.49
CA GLY A 589 -23.34 -26.71 -19.88
C GLY A 589 -22.91 -28.14 -19.51
N LYS A 590 -23.85 -29.10 -19.52
CA LYS A 590 -23.50 -30.52 -19.32
C LYS A 590 -22.59 -30.98 -20.45
N SER A 591 -21.43 -31.54 -20.11
CA SER A 591 -20.52 -32.17 -21.05
C SER A 591 -20.02 -33.50 -20.46
N ALA A 592 -19.92 -34.51 -21.30
CA ALA A 592 -19.42 -35.83 -20.89
C ALA A 592 -17.87 -35.92 -20.89
N LYS A 593 -17.19 -34.88 -21.37
CA LYS A 593 -15.73 -34.84 -21.52
C LYS A 593 -15.15 -33.56 -20.94
N ASP A 594 -13.89 -33.63 -20.56
CA ASP A 594 -13.12 -32.45 -20.24
C ASP A 594 -13.06 -31.51 -21.45
N GLU A 595 -13.13 -30.22 -21.20
CA GLU A 595 -13.09 -29.19 -22.24
C GLU A 595 -11.87 -28.31 -22.08
N ILE A 596 -11.29 -27.87 -23.20
CA ILE A 596 -10.23 -26.89 -23.18
C ILE A 596 -10.85 -25.52 -23.45
N TRP A 597 -10.84 -24.68 -22.42
CA TRP A 597 -11.28 -23.29 -22.50
C TRP A 597 -10.05 -22.36 -22.59
N SER A 598 -10.29 -21.08 -22.81
CA SER A 598 -9.20 -20.11 -22.82
C SER A 598 -9.61 -18.78 -22.20
N ILE A 599 -8.63 -18.13 -21.59
CA ILE A 599 -8.69 -16.74 -21.18
C ILE A 599 -7.84 -15.90 -22.14
N ARG A 600 -8.41 -14.80 -22.63
CA ARG A 600 -7.75 -13.87 -23.54
C ARG A 600 -7.76 -12.46 -22.95
N PHE A 601 -6.69 -11.72 -23.20
CA PHE A 601 -6.53 -10.32 -22.81
C PHE A 601 -6.42 -9.45 -24.05
N PRO A 602 -7.58 -8.95 -24.58
CA PRO A 602 -7.60 -8.15 -25.81
C PRO A 602 -6.74 -6.91 -25.74
N TRP A 603 -6.69 -6.30 -24.55
CA TRP A 603 -5.89 -5.13 -24.27
C TRP A 603 -5.53 -5.06 -22.79
N ALA A 604 -4.30 -4.62 -22.49
CA ALA A 604 -3.83 -4.28 -21.14
C ALA A 604 -2.87 -3.10 -21.21
N ARG A 605 -2.95 -2.22 -20.20
CA ARG A 605 -2.08 -1.06 -20.14
C ARG A 605 -0.65 -1.45 -19.72
N GLU A 606 -0.50 -2.02 -18.54
CA GLU A 606 0.79 -2.44 -17.98
C GLU A 606 0.66 -3.73 -17.19
N ASP A 607 0.79 -3.65 -15.85
CA ASP A 607 0.81 -4.82 -14.97
C ASP A 607 -0.60 -5.36 -14.67
N TYR A 608 -0.77 -6.63 -14.89
CA TYR A 608 -1.96 -7.39 -14.50
C TYR A 608 -1.60 -8.84 -14.24
N ALA A 609 -2.51 -9.60 -13.64
CA ALA A 609 -2.27 -11.00 -13.36
C ALA A 609 -3.53 -11.84 -13.53
N PHE A 610 -3.36 -13.16 -13.70
CA PHE A 610 -4.48 -14.09 -13.71
C PHE A 610 -4.16 -15.38 -12.98
N ARG A 611 -5.23 -16.11 -12.61
CA ARG A 611 -5.17 -17.48 -12.09
C ARG A 611 -6.30 -18.32 -12.68
N ILE A 612 -6.03 -19.59 -12.90
CA ILE A 612 -7.04 -20.62 -13.19
C ILE A 612 -7.43 -21.25 -11.86
N CYS A 613 -8.73 -21.34 -11.63
CA CYS A 613 -9.29 -21.63 -10.33
C CYS A 613 -10.07 -22.95 -10.34
N TYR A 614 -10.31 -23.51 -9.13
CA TYR A 614 -11.17 -24.69 -8.99
C TYR A 614 -12.52 -24.49 -9.71
N PRO A 615 -13.05 -25.49 -10.42
CA PRO A 615 -12.69 -26.93 -10.42
C PRO A 615 -11.56 -27.30 -11.40
N SER A 616 -11.07 -26.38 -12.21
CA SER A 616 -9.95 -26.62 -13.13
C SER A 616 -8.64 -26.88 -12.38
N LEU A 617 -7.73 -27.64 -13.00
CA LEU A 617 -6.34 -27.66 -12.50
C LEU A 617 -5.77 -26.24 -12.65
N PRO A 618 -4.95 -25.77 -11.68
CA PRO A 618 -4.29 -24.48 -11.77
C PRO A 618 -3.09 -24.54 -12.73
N LEU A 619 -3.37 -24.91 -13.96
CA LEU A 619 -2.44 -25.05 -15.07
C LEU A 619 -2.95 -24.27 -16.27
N ALA A 620 -2.07 -23.49 -16.89
CA ALA A 620 -2.35 -22.76 -18.11
C ALA A 620 -1.23 -22.90 -19.13
N ALA A 621 -1.56 -23.05 -20.40
CA ALA A 621 -0.59 -23.15 -21.48
C ALA A 621 -0.83 -22.06 -22.53
N ALA A 622 0.24 -21.56 -23.15
CA ALA A 622 0.14 -20.58 -24.25
C ALA A 622 -0.41 -21.20 -25.55
N ALA A 623 -0.39 -22.52 -25.68
CA ALA A 623 -0.96 -23.27 -26.79
C ALA A 623 -1.71 -24.50 -26.26
N PRO A 624 -2.84 -24.90 -26.84
CA PRO A 624 -3.66 -25.99 -26.31
C PRO A 624 -2.95 -27.34 -26.34
N GLU A 625 -2.10 -27.59 -27.33
CA GLU A 625 -1.30 -28.81 -27.46
C GLU A 625 -0.23 -28.97 -26.37
N ASN A 626 0.14 -27.89 -25.70
CA ASN A 626 1.10 -27.90 -24.60
C ASN A 626 0.44 -28.06 -23.22
N LEU A 627 -0.89 -27.97 -23.16
CA LEU A 627 -1.62 -28.07 -21.92
C LEU A 627 -1.51 -29.49 -21.33
N LEU A 628 -1.20 -29.55 -20.06
CA LEU A 628 -1.19 -30.79 -19.30
C LEU A 628 -2.59 -31.06 -18.74
N VAL A 629 -3.08 -32.28 -18.90
CA VAL A 629 -4.37 -32.74 -18.41
C VAL A 629 -4.20 -34.00 -17.55
N GLU A 630 -5.10 -34.24 -16.62
CA GLU A 630 -5.18 -35.55 -15.93
C GLU A 630 -5.67 -36.60 -16.94
N LYS A 631 -4.97 -37.75 -17.00
CA LYS A 631 -5.42 -38.92 -17.74
C LYS A 631 -6.44 -39.72 -16.95
#